data_eecef3ee4a16f82421bfdf1403805e63
#
_entry.id   eecef3ee4a16f82421bfdf1403805e63
#
_cell.length_a   1.000
_cell.length_b   1.000
_cell.length_c   1.000
_cell.angle_alpha   90.00
_cell.angle_beta   90.00
_cell.angle_gamma   90.00
#
_symmetry.space_group_name_H-M   'P 1'
#
loop_
_entity.id
_entity.type
_entity.pdbx_description
1 polymer ?
#
loop_
_entity_poly.entity_id
_entity_poly.type
_entity_poly.pdbx_seq_one_letter_code
_entity_poly.pdbx_strand_id
1 'polypeptide(L)'
;MKKTKMLLVAMVLFATQVMAQTPILGEWITVDDATNEQKSVVRIYQAEDGKYYGKIIQLFEENALEAVCEACTGEDHKQPIVGLTIIRDMQLKDGELRGGKVLDPDNGKFYYAKVSLKDGKLILRGSLDKAGLLGRSQTWLPNN
;
A
#
# COMPACT_ATOMS: atom_id res chain seq x y z
N MET A 1 60.85 -36.80 -8.86
CA MET A 1 59.73 -36.51 -7.98
C MET A 1 58.93 -35.32 -8.57
N LYS A 2 57.76 -35.59 -9.12
CA LYS A 2 56.88 -34.53 -9.66
C LYS A 2 55.95 -34.11 -8.53
N LYS A 3 56.10 -32.86 -8.05
CA LYS A 3 55.17 -32.26 -7.10
C LYS A 3 53.97 -31.74 -7.86
N THR A 4 52.83 -32.46 -7.77
CA THR A 4 51.56 -32.04 -8.33
C THR A 4 51.00 -30.91 -7.45
N LYS A 5 51.01 -29.69 -7.91
CA LYS A 5 50.31 -28.58 -7.24
C LYS A 5 48.80 -28.72 -7.53
N MET A 6 48.09 -29.13 -6.53
CA MET A 6 46.61 -29.17 -6.53
C MET A 6 46.09 -27.74 -6.38
N LEU A 7 45.55 -27.18 -7.48
CA LEU A 7 44.95 -25.86 -7.49
C LEU A 7 43.50 -25.98 -6.95
N LEU A 8 43.28 -25.57 -5.70
CA LEU A 8 41.95 -25.46 -5.11
C LEU A 8 41.27 -24.25 -5.69
N VAL A 9 40.39 -24.47 -6.67
CA VAL A 9 39.47 -23.43 -7.15
C VAL A 9 38.33 -23.31 -6.15
N ALA A 10 38.42 -22.27 -5.31
CA ALA A 10 37.30 -21.89 -4.43
C ALA A 10 36.18 -21.27 -5.30
N MET A 11 35.15 -22.07 -5.57
CA MET A 11 33.93 -21.59 -6.24
C MET A 11 33.10 -20.79 -5.25
N VAL A 12 33.24 -19.47 -5.30
CA VAL A 12 32.40 -18.55 -4.51
C VAL A 12 31.00 -18.55 -5.12
N LEU A 13 30.10 -19.30 -4.51
CA LEU A 13 28.67 -19.26 -4.80
C LEU A 13 28.12 -17.91 -4.29
N PHE A 14 27.98 -16.95 -5.18
CA PHE A 14 27.15 -15.78 -4.91
C PHE A 14 25.68 -16.22 -4.87
N ALA A 15 25.18 -16.44 -3.68
CA ALA A 15 23.74 -16.61 -3.47
C ALA A 15 23.11 -15.20 -3.71
N THR A 16 22.56 -15.00 -4.91
CA THR A 16 21.68 -13.85 -5.17
C THR A 16 20.42 -14.07 -4.35
N GLN A 17 20.32 -13.37 -3.22
CA GLN A 17 19.06 -13.31 -2.48
C GLN A 17 18.06 -12.54 -3.34
N VAL A 18 17.18 -13.26 -4.01
CA VAL A 18 15.99 -12.67 -4.60
C VAL A 18 15.11 -12.21 -3.43
N MET A 19 15.12 -10.91 -3.16
CA MET A 19 14.19 -10.30 -2.21
C MET A 19 12.79 -10.50 -2.80
N ALA A 20 12.03 -11.43 -2.23
CA ALA A 20 10.63 -11.62 -2.60
C ALA A 20 9.89 -10.30 -2.30
N GLN A 21 9.44 -9.62 -3.35
CA GLN A 21 8.62 -8.43 -3.19
C GLN A 21 7.30 -8.82 -2.53
N THR A 22 6.89 -8.05 -1.53
CA THR A 22 5.59 -8.23 -0.90
C THR A 22 4.50 -8.02 -1.93
N PRO A 23 3.60 -9.00 -2.17
CA PRO A 23 2.59 -8.90 -3.25
C PRO A 23 1.62 -7.72 -3.08
N ILE A 24 1.54 -7.12 -1.89
CA ILE A 24 0.71 -5.94 -1.60
C ILE A 24 1.29 -4.66 -2.24
N LEU A 25 2.61 -4.61 -2.45
CA LEU A 25 3.24 -3.46 -3.09
C LEU A 25 2.79 -3.32 -4.54
N GLY A 26 2.61 -2.09 -4.98
CA GLY A 26 2.22 -1.78 -6.35
C GLY A 26 0.97 -0.90 -6.41
N GLU A 27 0.28 -0.93 -7.53
CA GLU A 27 -0.83 -0.06 -7.82
C GLU A 27 -2.16 -0.81 -7.77
N TRP A 28 -3.14 -0.17 -7.14
CA TRP A 28 -4.44 -0.73 -6.90
C TRP A 28 -5.55 0.26 -7.28
N ILE A 29 -6.54 -0.21 -8.02
CA ILE A 29 -7.73 0.57 -8.39
C ILE A 29 -8.73 0.49 -7.24
N THR A 30 -9.09 1.63 -6.67
CA THR A 30 -10.13 1.71 -5.66
C THR A 30 -11.50 1.66 -6.31
N VAL A 31 -12.43 0.97 -5.67
CA VAL A 31 -13.80 0.78 -6.15
C VAL A 31 -14.76 1.25 -5.08
N ASP A 32 -15.73 2.05 -5.48
CA ASP A 32 -16.83 2.47 -4.59
C ASP A 32 -17.77 1.29 -4.33
N ASP A 33 -18.01 0.98 -3.05
CA ASP A 33 -18.81 -0.19 -2.64
C ASP A 33 -20.29 -0.07 -3.00
N ALA A 34 -20.81 1.15 -3.10
CA ALA A 34 -22.22 1.41 -3.37
C ALA A 34 -22.55 1.41 -4.87
N THR A 35 -21.63 1.97 -5.68
CA THR A 35 -21.85 2.15 -7.12
C THR A 35 -21.06 1.17 -7.98
N ASN A 36 -20.06 0.52 -7.41
CA ASN A 36 -19.11 -0.35 -8.09
C ASN A 36 -18.28 0.38 -9.16
N GLU A 37 -18.17 1.69 -9.04
CA GLU A 37 -17.36 2.54 -9.92
C GLU A 37 -15.91 2.58 -9.47
N GLN A 38 -15.00 2.58 -10.43
CA GLN A 38 -13.59 2.84 -10.18
C GLN A 38 -13.37 4.31 -9.89
N LYS A 39 -12.71 4.64 -8.78
CA LYS A 39 -12.52 6.01 -8.29
C LYS A 39 -11.11 6.54 -8.46
N SER A 40 -10.12 5.75 -8.11
CA SER A 40 -8.73 6.19 -8.09
C SER A 40 -7.75 5.04 -8.24
N VAL A 41 -6.49 5.40 -8.46
CA VAL A 41 -5.36 4.46 -8.33
C VAL A 41 -4.54 4.86 -7.11
N VAL A 42 -4.30 3.91 -6.23
CA VAL A 42 -3.44 4.04 -5.06
C VAL A 42 -2.20 3.20 -5.23
N ARG A 43 -1.02 3.82 -5.07
CA ARG A 43 0.26 3.10 -5.04
C ARG A 43 0.65 2.82 -3.59
N ILE A 44 0.84 1.53 -3.27
CA ILE A 44 1.38 1.07 -1.99
C ILE A 44 2.87 0.85 -2.12
N TYR A 45 3.65 1.44 -1.22
CA TYR A 45 5.12 1.39 -1.24
C TYR A 45 5.68 1.32 0.19
N GLN A 46 6.92 0.85 0.30
CA GLN A 46 7.68 0.92 1.53
C GLN A 46 8.57 2.16 1.50
N ALA A 47 8.53 2.96 2.56
CA ALA A 47 9.35 4.15 2.72
C ALA A 47 10.70 3.82 3.40
N GLU A 48 11.59 4.81 3.47
CA GLU A 48 12.92 4.67 4.09
C GLU A 48 12.87 4.34 5.57
N ASP A 49 11.79 4.70 6.27
CA ASP A 49 11.55 4.36 7.68
C ASP A 49 11.16 2.88 7.89
N GLY A 50 11.05 2.10 6.80
CA GLY A 50 10.66 0.69 6.80
C GLY A 50 9.16 0.46 6.90
N LYS A 51 8.35 1.50 7.08
CA LYS A 51 6.89 1.41 7.11
C LYS A 51 6.29 1.49 5.70
N TYR A 52 5.04 1.12 5.61
CA TYR A 52 4.30 1.08 4.35
C TYR A 52 3.26 2.19 4.29
N TYR A 53 3.14 2.78 3.12
CA TYR A 53 2.26 3.91 2.82
C TYR A 53 1.49 3.67 1.53
N GLY A 54 0.37 4.35 1.39
CA GLY A 54 -0.42 4.34 0.16
C GLY A 54 -0.77 5.76 -0.27
N LYS A 55 -0.41 6.10 -1.51
CA LYS A 55 -0.61 7.42 -2.10
C LYS A 55 -1.58 7.33 -3.27
N ILE A 56 -2.54 8.24 -3.34
CA ILE A 56 -3.38 8.40 -4.54
C ILE A 56 -2.52 8.98 -5.65
N ILE A 57 -2.41 8.27 -6.77
CA ILE A 57 -1.61 8.70 -7.92
C ILE A 57 -2.46 9.10 -9.12
N GLN A 58 -3.74 8.74 -9.12
CA GLN A 58 -4.68 9.07 -10.18
C GLN A 58 -6.11 9.09 -9.63
N LEU A 59 -6.94 10.00 -10.15
CA LEU A 59 -8.40 9.99 -10.02
C LEU A 59 -9.02 9.80 -11.41
N PHE A 60 -10.17 9.12 -11.48
CA PHE A 60 -10.89 8.87 -12.74
C PHE A 60 -11.99 9.91 -13.03
N GLU A 61 -12.25 10.81 -12.10
CA GLU A 61 -13.24 11.89 -12.28
C GLU A 61 -12.72 13.03 -13.17
N GLU A 62 -13.64 13.80 -13.72
CA GLU A 62 -13.33 15.03 -14.43
C GLU A 62 -12.70 16.05 -13.46
N ASN A 63 -11.76 16.87 -13.94
CA ASN A 63 -11.02 17.86 -13.15
C ASN A 63 -10.22 17.28 -11.96
N ALA A 64 -9.81 16.02 -12.08
CA ALA A 64 -9.08 15.31 -11.03
C ALA A 64 -7.87 16.06 -10.46
N LEU A 65 -7.17 16.84 -11.29
CA LEU A 65 -5.98 17.60 -10.86
C LEU A 65 -6.33 18.84 -10.03
N GLU A 66 -7.58 19.31 -10.07
CA GLU A 66 -8.07 20.44 -9.29
C GLU A 66 -8.71 20.01 -7.97
N ALA A 67 -8.99 18.72 -7.82
CA ALA A 67 -9.62 18.17 -6.61
C ALA A 67 -8.69 18.30 -5.41
N VAL A 68 -9.20 18.87 -4.32
CA VAL A 68 -8.49 19.05 -3.04
C VAL A 68 -9.29 18.43 -1.89
N CYS A 69 -8.60 18.08 -0.81
CA CYS A 69 -9.26 17.52 0.37
C CYS A 69 -9.87 18.61 1.24
N GLU A 70 -11.10 19.02 0.93
CA GLU A 70 -11.82 20.05 1.69
C GLU A 70 -12.20 19.58 3.11
N ALA A 71 -12.54 18.30 3.28
CA ALA A 71 -12.94 17.73 4.56
C ALA A 71 -11.76 17.40 5.47
N CYS A 72 -10.54 17.34 4.93
CA CYS A 72 -9.33 17.07 5.72
C CYS A 72 -9.02 18.19 6.71
N THR A 73 -8.27 17.85 7.75
CA THR A 73 -7.80 18.79 8.78
C THR A 73 -6.28 18.85 8.84
N GLY A 74 -5.74 19.88 9.51
CA GLY A 74 -4.30 20.04 9.69
C GLY A 74 -3.56 20.21 8.36
N GLU A 75 -2.45 19.54 8.21
CA GLU A 75 -1.59 19.63 7.03
C GLU A 75 -2.22 19.07 5.75
N ASP A 76 -3.21 18.20 5.88
CA ASP A 76 -3.92 17.58 4.75
C ASP A 76 -5.05 18.48 4.21
N HIS A 77 -5.46 19.52 4.95
CA HIS A 77 -6.54 20.42 4.53
C HIS A 77 -6.19 21.13 3.23
N LYS A 78 -7.08 21.02 2.24
CA LYS A 78 -6.91 21.57 0.90
C LYS A 78 -5.69 21.07 0.11
N GLN A 79 -5.06 19.98 0.56
CA GLN A 79 -4.05 19.36 -0.28
C GLN A 79 -4.68 18.70 -1.49
N PRO A 80 -3.98 18.67 -2.64
CA PRO A 80 -4.46 17.93 -3.81
C PRO A 80 -4.75 16.47 -3.46
N ILE A 81 -5.88 15.95 -3.93
CA ILE A 81 -6.22 14.54 -3.76
C ILE A 81 -5.20 13.65 -4.48
N VAL A 82 -4.83 14.03 -5.72
CA VAL A 82 -3.72 13.36 -6.42
C VAL A 82 -2.41 13.75 -5.73
N GLY A 83 -1.72 12.77 -5.18
CA GLY A 83 -0.52 12.93 -4.36
C GLY A 83 -0.75 12.78 -2.85
N LEU A 84 -2.02 12.72 -2.40
CA LEU A 84 -2.35 12.58 -0.99
C LEU A 84 -2.01 11.17 -0.49
N THR A 85 -1.25 11.10 0.59
CA THR A 85 -0.95 9.84 1.28
C THR A 85 -2.11 9.47 2.20
N ILE A 86 -2.90 8.47 1.81
CA ILE A 86 -4.09 8.05 2.55
C ILE A 86 -3.86 6.85 3.47
N ILE A 87 -2.95 5.93 3.12
CA ILE A 87 -2.56 4.82 3.98
C ILE A 87 -1.23 5.20 4.64
N ARG A 88 -1.15 5.12 5.97
CA ARG A 88 0.00 5.62 6.72
C ARG A 88 0.45 4.68 7.83
N ASP A 89 1.76 4.65 8.05
CA ASP A 89 2.41 4.00 9.19
C ASP A 89 2.13 2.50 9.33
N MET A 90 1.88 1.81 8.23
CA MET A 90 1.59 0.39 8.24
C MET A 90 2.85 -0.45 8.45
N GLN A 91 2.71 -1.58 9.10
CA GLN A 91 3.76 -2.56 9.31
C GLN A 91 3.37 -3.90 8.68
N LEU A 92 4.34 -4.54 8.04
CA LEU A 92 4.14 -5.88 7.48
C LEU A 92 4.21 -6.92 8.60
N LYS A 93 3.15 -7.72 8.74
CA LYS A 93 3.08 -8.82 9.69
C LYS A 93 2.28 -9.97 9.10
N ASP A 94 2.88 -11.14 9.01
CA ASP A 94 2.26 -12.36 8.48
C ASP A 94 1.62 -12.17 7.09
N GLY A 95 2.29 -11.42 6.20
CA GLY A 95 1.83 -11.15 4.84
C GLY A 95 0.75 -10.08 4.72
N GLU A 96 0.36 -9.43 5.81
CA GLU A 96 -0.63 -8.34 5.85
C GLU A 96 0.00 -7.04 6.35
N LEU A 97 -0.56 -5.91 5.95
CA LEU A 97 -0.20 -4.62 6.54
C LEU A 97 -1.16 -4.30 7.69
N ARG A 98 -0.59 -3.93 8.83
CA ARG A 98 -1.33 -3.65 10.07
C ARG A 98 -0.71 -2.49 10.85
N GLY A 99 -1.41 -2.03 11.88
CA GLY A 99 -0.90 -1.09 12.89
C GLY A 99 -0.89 0.37 12.48
N GLY A 100 -1.29 0.68 11.27
CA GLY A 100 -1.41 2.05 10.77
C GLY A 100 -2.85 2.51 10.63
N LYS A 101 -3.03 3.51 9.77
CA LYS A 101 -4.32 4.17 9.57
C LYS A 101 -4.57 4.49 8.11
N VAL A 102 -5.84 4.66 7.76
CA VAL A 102 -6.28 5.15 6.46
C VAL A 102 -7.10 6.43 6.62
N LEU A 103 -6.79 7.42 5.80
CA LEU A 103 -7.56 8.66 5.64
C LEU A 103 -8.65 8.44 4.61
N ASP A 104 -9.87 8.80 4.97
CA ASP A 104 -10.98 8.91 4.02
C ASP A 104 -11.09 10.39 3.58
N PRO A 105 -10.73 10.72 2.32
CA PRO A 105 -10.76 12.09 1.85
C PRO A 105 -12.18 12.69 1.79
N ASP A 106 -13.22 11.88 1.66
CA ASP A 106 -14.59 12.32 1.56
C ASP A 106 -15.12 12.94 2.86
N ASN A 107 -14.66 12.42 4.00
CA ASN A 107 -15.06 12.91 5.33
C ASN A 107 -13.91 13.47 6.17
N GLY A 108 -12.66 13.36 5.72
CA GLY A 108 -11.47 13.86 6.39
C GLY A 108 -11.07 13.08 7.66
N LYS A 109 -11.63 11.90 7.89
CA LYS A 109 -11.39 11.10 9.08
C LYS A 109 -10.35 10.02 8.84
N PHE A 110 -9.61 9.71 9.91
CA PHE A 110 -8.71 8.56 9.96
C PHE A 110 -9.38 7.37 10.61
N TYR A 111 -9.11 6.19 10.06
CA TYR A 111 -9.55 4.90 10.58
C TYR A 111 -8.34 4.01 10.81
N TYR A 112 -8.42 3.10 11.77
CA TYR A 112 -7.45 2.01 11.88
C TYR A 112 -7.51 1.16 10.60
N ALA A 113 -6.36 0.78 10.07
CA ALA A 113 -6.29 0.11 8.79
C ALA A 113 -5.65 -1.26 8.89
N LYS A 114 -6.20 -2.19 8.09
CA LYS A 114 -5.60 -3.49 7.80
C LYS A 114 -5.70 -3.71 6.30
N VAL A 115 -4.59 -4.15 5.69
CA VAL A 115 -4.52 -4.47 4.26
C VAL A 115 -4.11 -5.92 4.09
N SER A 116 -4.86 -6.66 3.32
CA SER A 116 -4.60 -8.07 3.01
C SER A 116 -4.87 -8.36 1.53
N LEU A 117 -4.47 -9.53 1.07
CA LEU A 117 -4.78 -10.02 -0.26
C LEU A 117 -5.72 -11.21 -0.19
N LYS A 118 -6.66 -11.26 -1.12
CA LYS A 118 -7.54 -12.40 -1.34
C LYS A 118 -7.85 -12.54 -2.83
N ASP A 119 -7.55 -13.70 -3.39
CA ASP A 119 -7.81 -14.02 -4.81
C ASP A 119 -7.24 -12.96 -5.78
N GLY A 120 -6.01 -12.47 -5.51
CA GLY A 120 -5.34 -11.47 -6.33
C GLY A 120 -5.89 -10.04 -6.18
N LYS A 121 -6.83 -9.81 -5.28
CA LYS A 121 -7.42 -8.51 -4.97
C LYS A 121 -6.92 -8.03 -3.61
N LEU A 122 -6.84 -6.72 -3.44
CA LEU A 122 -6.49 -6.11 -2.17
C LEU A 122 -7.76 -5.85 -1.36
N ILE A 123 -7.75 -6.26 -0.10
CA ILE A 123 -8.80 -5.95 0.86
C ILE A 123 -8.28 -4.91 1.84
N LEU A 124 -8.86 -3.73 1.82
CA LEU A 124 -8.63 -2.67 2.80
C LEU A 124 -9.77 -2.68 3.81
N ARG A 125 -9.46 -2.91 5.08
CA ARG A 125 -10.42 -2.76 6.17
C ARG A 125 -10.08 -1.51 6.96
N GLY A 126 -11.05 -0.59 7.03
CA GLY A 126 -11.03 0.57 7.90
C GLY A 126 -11.95 0.35 9.09
N SER A 127 -11.51 0.69 10.30
CA SER A 127 -12.30 0.48 11.54
C SER A 127 -12.14 1.63 12.53
N LEU A 128 -13.14 1.79 13.39
CA LEU A 128 -13.13 2.76 14.48
C LEU A 128 -12.31 2.26 15.68
N ASP A 129 -12.12 0.96 15.80
CA ASP A 129 -11.38 0.30 16.87
C ASP A 129 -10.13 -0.42 16.34
N LYS A 130 -9.11 -0.55 17.19
CA LYS A 130 -7.84 -1.22 16.84
C LYS A 130 -8.02 -2.70 16.49
N ALA A 131 -8.99 -3.37 17.08
CA ALA A 131 -9.27 -4.79 16.83
C ALA A 131 -9.93 -5.03 15.46
N GLY A 132 -10.42 -3.98 14.80
CA GLY A 132 -11.05 -4.07 13.50
C GLY A 132 -12.48 -4.61 13.52
N LEU A 133 -13.14 -4.58 14.68
CA LEU A 133 -14.51 -5.11 14.86
C LEU A 133 -15.57 -4.17 14.28
N LEU A 134 -15.44 -2.86 14.56
CA LEU A 134 -16.36 -1.82 14.10
C LEU A 134 -15.82 -1.15 12.83
N GLY A 135 -15.98 -1.80 11.70
CA GLY A 135 -15.45 -1.30 10.45
C GLY A 135 -16.10 -1.91 9.22
N ARG A 136 -15.60 -1.52 8.07
CA ARG A 136 -15.99 -2.08 6.78
C ARG A 136 -14.76 -2.36 5.93
N SER A 137 -14.90 -3.27 4.98
CA SER A 137 -13.86 -3.62 4.03
C SER A 137 -14.23 -3.16 2.63
N GLN A 138 -13.22 -2.70 1.90
CA GLN A 138 -13.28 -2.42 0.46
C GLN A 138 -12.40 -3.43 -0.27
N THR A 139 -12.81 -3.78 -1.47
CA THR A 139 -12.03 -4.64 -2.37
C THR A 139 -11.51 -3.80 -3.51
N TRP A 140 -10.18 -3.74 -3.65
CA TRP A 140 -9.50 -3.01 -4.71
C TRP A 140 -8.93 -3.97 -5.74
N LEU A 141 -8.92 -3.55 -6.99
CA LEU A 141 -8.47 -4.35 -8.12
C LEU A 141 -7.00 -4.05 -8.45
N PRO A 142 -6.23 -5.03 -8.94
CA PRO A 142 -4.88 -4.74 -9.41
C PRO A 142 -4.93 -3.80 -10.63
N ASN A 143 -4.00 -2.83 -10.66
CA ASN A 143 -3.78 -1.94 -11.81
C ASN A 143 -2.61 -2.50 -12.63
N ASN A 144 -2.92 -3.32 -13.61
CA ASN A 144 -1.92 -3.99 -14.46
C ASN A 144 -1.66 -3.20 -15.76
#